data_504906ff2c00c7120fe65393be0d9263
#
_entry.id   504906ff2c00c7120fe65393be0d9263
#
_cell.length_a   1.000
_cell.length_b   1.000
_cell.length_c   1.000
_cell.angle_alpha   90.00
_cell.angle_beta   90.00
_cell.angle_gamma   90.00
#
_symmetry.space_group_name_H-M   'P 1'
#
loop_
_entity.id
_entity.type
_entity.pdbx_description
1 polymer ?
#
loop_
_entity_poly.entity_id
_entity_poly.type
_entity_poly.pdbx_seq_one_letter_code
_entity_poly.pdbx_strand_id
1 'polypeptide(L)'
;MAETLAAGLLEQLQEARSLAGADLTGADLSRFDLYRVSLTKAALPHANLAGGRLTGADLSQANLSDANLAGADLRGANLSDANLTGTDLTGAFLQRADLRSANLSEARLENIQLDLALYNTHTSWPDPFRYRSSGALGPGASLNGAYLNTAHLRGVDLTGARLLGAYLSGTDLTQATLDNVSFSSANLQKAFLTGASLRNARFSGTELQGADLRATNLTGADFSGVLSIAGADFSLAYGLSDAARAQLLSRPATELDVWNAFTRSTTRRSLEQPN
;
A
#
# COMPACT_ATOMS: atom_id res chain seq x y z
N MET A 1 -31.49 -21.94 -19.47
CA MET A 1 -31.30 -20.80 -18.54
C MET A 1 -29.82 -20.42 -18.41
N ALA A 2 -28.90 -21.33 -18.14
CA ALA A 2 -27.46 -21.00 -18.04
C ALA A 2 -26.86 -20.48 -19.36
N GLU A 3 -27.21 -21.05 -20.50
CA GLU A 3 -26.71 -20.58 -21.82
C GLU A 3 -27.26 -19.20 -22.19
N THR A 4 -28.48 -18.87 -21.83
CA THR A 4 -29.08 -17.54 -22.09
C THR A 4 -28.46 -16.47 -21.20
N LEU A 5 -28.14 -16.80 -19.93
CA LEU A 5 -27.42 -15.93 -19.03
C LEU A 5 -26.00 -15.65 -19.54
N ALA A 6 -25.30 -16.69 -20.04
CA ALA A 6 -23.97 -16.57 -20.60
C ALA A 6 -23.92 -15.68 -21.87
N ALA A 7 -24.93 -15.79 -22.75
CA ALA A 7 -25.01 -14.97 -23.95
C ALA A 7 -25.23 -13.49 -23.64
N GLY A 8 -26.18 -13.16 -22.76
CA GLY A 8 -26.42 -11.77 -22.33
C GLY A 8 -25.24 -11.16 -21.57
N LEU A 9 -24.53 -11.97 -20.78
CA LEU A 9 -23.32 -11.55 -20.07
C LEU A 9 -22.17 -11.22 -21.02
N LEU A 10 -21.99 -12.07 -22.06
CA LEU A 10 -20.99 -11.84 -23.12
C LEU A 10 -21.26 -10.55 -23.88
N GLU A 11 -22.50 -10.26 -24.20
CA GLU A 11 -22.90 -9.03 -24.89
C GLU A 11 -22.59 -7.79 -24.02
N GLN A 12 -22.96 -7.79 -22.73
CA GLN A 12 -22.64 -6.72 -21.80
C GLN A 12 -21.12 -6.53 -21.61
N LEU A 13 -20.35 -7.62 -21.56
CA LEU A 13 -18.90 -7.55 -21.46
C LEU A 13 -18.24 -7.02 -22.73
N GLN A 14 -18.78 -7.31 -23.90
CA GLN A 14 -18.30 -6.81 -25.17
C GLN A 14 -18.61 -5.33 -25.38
N GLU A 15 -19.81 -4.89 -24.99
CA GLU A 15 -20.27 -3.52 -25.22
C GLU A 15 -19.74 -2.52 -24.20
N ALA A 16 -19.81 -2.84 -22.90
CA ALA A 16 -19.54 -1.86 -21.86
C ALA A 16 -18.43 -2.24 -20.86
N ARG A 17 -17.91 -3.46 -20.90
CA ARG A 17 -17.03 -4.02 -19.86
C ARG A 17 -17.53 -3.75 -18.43
N SER A 18 -18.84 -3.76 -18.24
CA SER A 18 -19.48 -3.44 -16.97
C SER A 18 -20.59 -4.42 -16.64
N LEU A 19 -20.49 -5.00 -15.47
CA LEU A 19 -21.48 -5.84 -14.79
C LEU A 19 -21.80 -5.23 -13.41
N ALA A 20 -21.68 -3.91 -13.31
CA ALA A 20 -21.94 -3.21 -12.05
C ALA A 20 -23.38 -3.43 -11.58
N GLY A 21 -23.55 -3.85 -10.32
CA GLY A 21 -24.84 -4.15 -9.72
C GLY A 21 -25.55 -5.38 -10.28
N ALA A 22 -24.92 -6.16 -11.17
CA ALA A 22 -25.53 -7.36 -11.73
C ALA A 22 -25.73 -8.44 -10.66
N ASP A 23 -26.82 -9.20 -10.77
CA ASP A 23 -27.01 -10.43 -9.98
C ASP A 23 -26.37 -11.60 -10.73
N LEU A 24 -25.26 -12.07 -10.20
CA LEU A 24 -24.45 -13.17 -10.72
C LEU A 24 -24.36 -14.31 -9.70
N THR A 25 -25.36 -14.41 -8.82
CA THR A 25 -25.43 -15.44 -7.78
C THR A 25 -25.31 -16.83 -8.37
N GLY A 26 -24.31 -17.61 -7.92
CA GLY A 26 -24.06 -18.98 -8.40
C GLY A 26 -23.61 -19.09 -9.85
N ALA A 27 -23.31 -17.97 -10.53
CA ALA A 27 -22.89 -17.99 -11.93
C ALA A 27 -21.50 -18.66 -12.12
N ASP A 28 -21.35 -19.43 -13.19
CA ASP A 28 -20.02 -19.92 -13.61
C ASP A 28 -19.36 -18.91 -14.54
N LEU A 29 -18.37 -18.19 -13.97
CA LEU A 29 -17.58 -17.16 -14.64
C LEU A 29 -16.13 -17.60 -14.84
N SER A 30 -15.77 -18.85 -14.58
CA SER A 30 -14.40 -19.38 -14.63
C SER A 30 -13.74 -19.27 -16.01
N ARG A 31 -14.53 -19.15 -17.08
CA ARG A 31 -14.06 -19.06 -18.46
C ARG A 31 -14.10 -17.64 -19.05
N PHE A 32 -14.51 -16.64 -18.25
CA PHE A 32 -14.66 -15.28 -18.76
C PHE A 32 -13.37 -14.46 -18.55
N ASP A 33 -13.04 -13.65 -19.54
CA ASP A 33 -12.01 -12.61 -19.41
C ASP A 33 -12.61 -11.36 -18.77
N LEU A 34 -12.42 -11.25 -17.46
CA LEU A 34 -12.90 -10.15 -16.64
C LEU A 34 -11.82 -9.06 -16.40
N TYR A 35 -10.80 -9.01 -17.27
CA TYR A 35 -9.76 -8.00 -17.20
C TYR A 35 -10.34 -6.58 -17.24
N ARG A 36 -10.08 -5.79 -16.15
CA ARG A 36 -10.60 -4.42 -15.98
C ARG A 36 -12.11 -4.27 -16.11
N VAL A 37 -12.88 -5.31 -15.86
CA VAL A 37 -14.34 -5.24 -15.85
C VAL A 37 -14.80 -4.55 -14.58
N SER A 38 -15.85 -3.72 -14.66
CA SER A 38 -16.53 -3.19 -13.49
C SER A 38 -17.56 -4.22 -13.00
N LEU A 39 -17.35 -4.69 -11.78
CA LEU A 39 -18.24 -5.54 -10.99
C LEU A 39 -18.65 -4.82 -9.70
N THR A 40 -18.59 -3.49 -9.70
CA THR A 40 -18.91 -2.66 -8.54
C THR A 40 -20.31 -2.99 -8.04
N LYS A 41 -20.43 -3.33 -6.74
CA LYS A 41 -21.72 -3.71 -6.09
C LYS A 41 -22.42 -4.91 -6.72
N ALA A 42 -21.76 -5.70 -7.55
CA ALA A 42 -22.35 -6.92 -8.09
C ALA A 42 -22.61 -7.95 -6.99
N ALA A 43 -23.69 -8.72 -7.13
CA ALA A 43 -23.97 -9.87 -6.28
C ALA A 43 -23.39 -11.13 -6.92
N LEU A 44 -22.36 -11.71 -6.28
CA LEU A 44 -21.61 -12.88 -6.73
C LEU A 44 -21.57 -14.00 -5.67
N PRO A 45 -22.55 -14.10 -4.74
CA PRO A 45 -22.49 -15.17 -3.75
C PRO A 45 -22.51 -16.53 -4.46
N HIS A 46 -21.66 -17.46 -3.98
CA HIS A 46 -21.48 -18.81 -4.54
C HIS A 46 -21.06 -18.86 -6.02
N ALA A 47 -20.64 -17.73 -6.63
CA ALA A 47 -20.17 -17.71 -8.02
C ALA A 47 -18.84 -18.47 -8.17
N ASN A 48 -18.65 -19.11 -9.33
CA ASN A 48 -17.39 -19.76 -9.67
C ASN A 48 -16.55 -18.84 -10.56
N LEU A 49 -15.45 -18.33 -10.01
CA LEU A 49 -14.44 -17.47 -10.69
C LEU A 49 -13.07 -18.16 -10.67
N ALA A 50 -13.01 -19.47 -10.41
CA ALA A 50 -11.75 -20.19 -10.24
C ALA A 50 -10.85 -20.06 -11.48
N GLY A 51 -9.57 -19.70 -11.27
CA GLY A 51 -8.60 -19.44 -12.33
C GLY A 51 -8.96 -18.26 -13.23
N GLY A 52 -9.99 -17.49 -12.90
CA GLY A 52 -10.48 -16.37 -13.69
C GLY A 52 -9.45 -15.24 -13.81
N ARG A 53 -9.47 -14.52 -14.93
CA ARG A 53 -8.62 -13.35 -15.17
C ARG A 53 -9.36 -12.08 -14.78
N LEU A 54 -9.11 -11.60 -13.55
CA LEU A 54 -9.72 -10.38 -12.96
C LEU A 54 -8.67 -9.26 -12.74
N THR A 55 -7.55 -9.31 -13.45
CA THR A 55 -6.49 -8.30 -13.29
C THR A 55 -7.05 -6.90 -13.51
N GLY A 56 -6.91 -6.02 -12.49
CA GLY A 56 -7.40 -4.65 -12.51
C GLY A 56 -8.93 -4.50 -12.57
N ALA A 57 -9.69 -5.56 -12.31
CA ALA A 57 -11.15 -5.47 -12.21
C ALA A 57 -11.57 -4.62 -11.01
N ASP A 58 -12.71 -3.95 -11.12
CA ASP A 58 -13.32 -3.23 -10.02
C ASP A 58 -14.44 -4.05 -9.40
N LEU A 59 -14.14 -4.66 -8.25
CA LEU A 59 -15.03 -5.46 -7.41
C LEU A 59 -15.42 -4.71 -6.13
N SER A 60 -15.26 -3.38 -6.11
CA SER A 60 -15.57 -2.59 -4.92
C SER A 60 -17.03 -2.75 -4.51
N GLN A 61 -17.24 -2.97 -3.21
CA GLN A 61 -18.55 -3.20 -2.62
C GLN A 61 -19.31 -4.42 -3.18
N ALA A 62 -18.65 -5.31 -3.94
CA ALA A 62 -19.26 -6.53 -4.43
C ALA A 62 -19.49 -7.54 -3.30
N ASN A 63 -20.54 -8.35 -3.43
CA ASN A 63 -20.77 -9.48 -2.54
C ASN A 63 -20.24 -10.76 -3.19
N LEU A 64 -19.13 -11.27 -2.68
CA LEU A 64 -18.44 -12.48 -3.12
C LEU A 64 -18.52 -13.60 -2.08
N SER A 65 -19.51 -13.52 -1.15
CA SER A 65 -19.62 -14.52 -0.07
C SER A 65 -19.69 -15.93 -0.65
N ASP A 66 -18.90 -16.85 -0.07
CA ASP A 66 -18.84 -18.27 -0.46
C ASP A 66 -18.49 -18.50 -1.94
N ALA A 67 -17.99 -17.50 -2.65
CA ALA A 67 -17.55 -17.64 -4.04
C ALA A 67 -16.24 -18.46 -4.14
N ASN A 68 -16.04 -19.10 -5.28
CA ASN A 68 -14.78 -19.79 -5.59
C ASN A 68 -13.89 -18.90 -6.47
N LEU A 69 -12.81 -18.37 -5.90
CA LEU A 69 -11.74 -17.59 -6.55
C LEU A 69 -10.39 -18.32 -6.52
N ALA A 70 -10.39 -19.64 -6.32
CA ALA A 70 -9.16 -20.41 -6.25
C ALA A 70 -8.31 -20.23 -7.50
N GLY A 71 -7.03 -19.84 -7.32
CA GLY A 71 -6.09 -19.56 -8.41
C GLY A 71 -6.42 -18.37 -9.30
N ALA A 72 -7.42 -17.55 -8.96
CA ALA A 72 -7.80 -16.39 -9.75
C ALA A 72 -6.70 -15.32 -9.78
N ASP A 73 -6.57 -14.62 -10.91
CA ASP A 73 -5.64 -13.50 -11.09
C ASP A 73 -6.36 -12.17 -10.79
N LEU A 74 -6.23 -11.70 -9.55
CA LEU A 74 -6.80 -10.45 -9.02
C LEU A 74 -5.74 -9.35 -8.88
N ARG A 75 -4.62 -9.44 -9.60
CA ARG A 75 -3.55 -8.43 -9.48
C ARG A 75 -4.05 -7.03 -9.81
N GLY A 76 -3.85 -6.10 -8.88
CA GLY A 76 -4.31 -4.72 -9.00
C GLY A 76 -5.83 -4.56 -9.04
N ALA A 77 -6.61 -5.57 -8.69
CA ALA A 77 -8.06 -5.44 -8.59
C ALA A 77 -8.46 -4.55 -7.39
N ASN A 78 -9.55 -3.84 -7.54
CA ASN A 78 -10.16 -3.08 -6.45
C ASN A 78 -11.22 -3.96 -5.76
N LEU A 79 -10.94 -4.39 -4.54
CA LEU A 79 -11.81 -5.18 -3.67
C LEU A 79 -12.21 -4.37 -2.41
N SER A 80 -12.08 -3.04 -2.47
CA SER A 80 -12.41 -2.19 -1.33
C SER A 80 -13.89 -2.35 -0.94
N ASP A 81 -14.15 -2.45 0.37
CA ASP A 81 -15.49 -2.66 0.93
C ASP A 81 -16.22 -3.94 0.43
N ALA A 82 -15.52 -4.86 -0.24
CA ALA A 82 -16.12 -6.11 -0.73
C ALA A 82 -16.39 -7.09 0.41
N ASN A 83 -17.46 -7.86 0.28
CA ASN A 83 -17.74 -9.00 1.15
C ASN A 83 -17.14 -10.28 0.55
N LEU A 84 -16.06 -10.77 1.17
CA LEU A 84 -15.34 -12.00 0.80
C LEU A 84 -15.50 -13.09 1.88
N THR A 85 -16.56 -13.01 2.71
CA THR A 85 -16.79 -13.99 3.78
C THR A 85 -16.92 -15.40 3.20
N GLY A 86 -16.16 -16.36 3.73
CA GLY A 86 -16.21 -17.76 3.30
C GLY A 86 -15.65 -18.03 1.88
N THR A 87 -15.15 -17.02 1.19
CA THR A 87 -14.60 -17.13 -0.18
C THR A 87 -13.39 -18.05 -0.22
N ASP A 88 -13.30 -18.91 -1.23
CA ASP A 88 -12.07 -19.65 -1.51
C ASP A 88 -11.11 -18.83 -2.38
N LEU A 89 -10.03 -18.35 -1.77
CA LEU A 89 -8.94 -17.61 -2.41
C LEU A 89 -7.64 -18.44 -2.45
N THR A 90 -7.74 -19.76 -2.31
CA THR A 90 -6.56 -20.64 -2.32
C THR A 90 -5.73 -20.44 -3.59
N GLY A 91 -4.44 -20.09 -3.43
CA GLY A 91 -3.51 -19.84 -4.53
C GLY A 91 -3.82 -18.61 -5.39
N ALA A 92 -4.76 -17.76 -5.00
CA ALA A 92 -5.09 -16.56 -5.75
C ALA A 92 -3.95 -15.52 -5.74
N PHE A 93 -3.86 -14.74 -6.82
CA PHE A 93 -2.86 -13.69 -7.01
C PHE A 93 -3.51 -12.32 -6.73
N LEU A 94 -3.19 -11.69 -5.58
CA LEU A 94 -3.72 -10.40 -5.16
C LEU A 94 -2.64 -9.32 -5.04
N GLN A 95 -1.50 -9.49 -5.72
CA GLN A 95 -0.46 -8.46 -5.67
C GLN A 95 -1.01 -7.11 -6.13
N ARG A 96 -0.79 -6.08 -5.30
CA ARG A 96 -1.27 -4.70 -5.53
C ARG A 96 -2.81 -4.56 -5.56
N ALA A 97 -3.56 -5.54 -5.12
CA ALA A 97 -5.01 -5.39 -4.95
C ALA A 97 -5.34 -4.43 -3.81
N ASP A 98 -6.47 -3.77 -3.90
CA ASP A 98 -7.01 -2.94 -2.82
C ASP A 98 -8.03 -3.73 -2.01
N LEU A 99 -7.65 -4.11 -0.78
CA LEU A 99 -8.47 -4.86 0.18
C LEU A 99 -8.94 -3.98 1.35
N ARG A 100 -8.83 -2.65 1.24
CA ARG A 100 -9.23 -1.77 2.32
C ARG A 100 -10.72 -1.94 2.64
N SER A 101 -11.02 -2.12 3.92
CA SER A 101 -12.38 -2.37 4.43
C SER A 101 -13.06 -3.65 3.88
N ALA A 102 -12.33 -4.51 3.18
CA ALA A 102 -12.87 -5.79 2.73
C ALA A 102 -13.08 -6.74 3.91
N ASN A 103 -14.12 -7.56 3.85
CA ASN A 103 -14.38 -8.59 4.83
C ASN A 103 -13.96 -9.97 4.28
N LEU A 104 -12.81 -10.48 4.76
CA LEU A 104 -12.28 -11.82 4.44
C LEU A 104 -12.53 -12.83 5.57
N SER A 105 -13.42 -12.57 6.52
CA SER A 105 -13.73 -13.52 7.59
C SER A 105 -14.09 -14.88 7.00
N GLU A 106 -13.58 -15.96 7.60
CA GLU A 106 -13.81 -17.33 7.15
C GLU A 106 -13.29 -17.67 5.74
N ALA A 107 -12.65 -16.74 5.02
CA ALA A 107 -12.08 -17.00 3.71
C ALA A 107 -10.90 -17.98 3.80
N ARG A 108 -10.73 -18.82 2.77
CA ARG A 108 -9.57 -19.71 2.64
C ARG A 108 -8.45 -19.00 1.88
N LEU A 109 -7.29 -18.83 2.53
CA LEU A 109 -6.17 -18.03 2.05
C LEU A 109 -4.88 -18.85 1.90
N GLU A 110 -4.95 -20.17 1.75
CA GLU A 110 -3.79 -21.01 1.56
C GLU A 110 -3.03 -20.63 0.27
N ASN A 111 -1.72 -20.39 0.39
CA ASN A 111 -0.85 -19.99 -0.73
C ASN A 111 -1.26 -18.70 -1.47
N ILE A 112 -2.06 -17.85 -0.85
CA ILE A 112 -2.44 -16.53 -1.41
C ILE A 112 -1.20 -15.64 -1.57
N GLN A 113 -1.15 -14.83 -2.62
CA GLN A 113 -0.06 -13.88 -2.86
C GLN A 113 -0.57 -12.44 -2.67
N LEU A 114 -0.05 -11.76 -1.65
CA LEU A 114 -0.54 -10.43 -1.19
C LEU A 114 0.53 -9.32 -1.30
N ASP A 115 1.63 -9.56 -1.99
CA ASP A 115 2.70 -8.56 -2.06
C ASP A 115 2.16 -7.21 -2.57
N LEU A 116 2.39 -6.15 -1.79
CA LEU A 116 1.93 -4.79 -2.08
C LEU A 116 0.39 -4.62 -2.13
N ALA A 117 -0.40 -5.62 -1.75
CA ALA A 117 -1.85 -5.43 -1.57
C ALA A 117 -2.11 -4.44 -0.43
N LEU A 118 -3.12 -3.59 -0.57
CA LEU A 118 -3.46 -2.58 0.43
C LEU A 118 -4.51 -3.09 1.40
N TYR A 119 -4.31 -2.88 2.70
CA TYR A 119 -5.33 -3.08 3.72
C TYR A 119 -5.38 -1.90 4.70
N ASN A 120 -6.46 -1.80 5.47
CA ASN A 120 -6.60 -0.83 6.55
C ASN A 120 -7.09 -1.50 7.85
N THR A 121 -7.36 -0.70 8.88
CA THR A 121 -7.85 -1.21 10.19
C THR A 121 -9.25 -1.81 10.13
N HIS A 122 -10.02 -1.57 9.06
CA HIS A 122 -11.36 -2.11 8.86
C HIS A 122 -11.37 -3.39 8.03
N THR A 123 -10.22 -3.77 7.42
CA THR A 123 -10.10 -5.05 6.73
C THR A 123 -10.17 -6.20 7.74
N SER A 124 -11.15 -7.07 7.58
CA SER A 124 -11.33 -8.26 8.41
C SER A 124 -10.62 -9.45 7.79
N TRP A 125 -9.77 -10.13 8.56
CA TRP A 125 -9.00 -11.29 8.12
C TRP A 125 -9.49 -12.56 8.83
N PRO A 126 -9.42 -13.74 8.20
CA PRO A 126 -9.75 -14.99 8.89
C PRO A 126 -8.70 -15.31 9.98
N ASP A 127 -9.12 -15.90 11.08
CA ASP A 127 -8.22 -16.39 12.12
C ASP A 127 -7.75 -17.82 11.79
N PRO A 128 -6.45 -18.17 11.88
CA PRO A 128 -5.30 -17.41 12.42
C PRO A 128 -4.38 -16.77 11.37
N PHE A 129 -4.88 -16.18 10.29
CA PHE A 129 -4.05 -15.67 9.18
C PHE A 129 -3.12 -14.54 9.60
N ARG A 130 -1.83 -14.66 9.27
CA ARG A 130 -0.77 -13.70 9.65
C ARG A 130 -0.60 -12.59 8.60
N TYR A 131 -1.66 -11.83 8.35
CA TYR A 131 -1.69 -10.79 7.30
C TYR A 131 -0.55 -9.74 7.40
N ARG A 132 -0.12 -9.38 8.62
CA ARG A 132 0.97 -8.39 8.83
C ARG A 132 2.32 -8.83 8.25
N SER A 133 2.54 -10.11 8.03
CA SER A 133 3.78 -10.65 7.46
C SER A 133 3.58 -11.25 6.05
N SER A 134 2.47 -10.93 5.40
CA SER A 134 2.10 -11.45 4.09
C SER A 134 2.69 -10.65 2.90
N GLY A 135 3.43 -9.57 3.15
CA GLY A 135 3.87 -8.63 2.11
C GLY A 135 2.84 -7.54 1.77
N ALA A 136 1.64 -7.61 2.34
CA ALA A 136 0.63 -6.56 2.19
C ALA A 136 1.00 -5.29 2.96
N LEU A 137 0.53 -4.15 2.46
CA LEU A 137 0.83 -2.81 2.96
C LEU A 137 -0.35 -2.29 3.77
N GLY A 138 -0.10 -1.96 5.03
CA GLY A 138 -1.11 -1.40 5.91
C GLY A 138 -0.59 -1.23 7.34
N PRO A 139 -1.46 -0.84 8.28
CA PRO A 139 -1.08 -0.60 9.66
C PRO A 139 -0.45 -1.83 10.32
N GLY A 140 0.73 -1.63 10.92
CA GLY A 140 1.47 -2.68 11.61
C GLY A 140 2.13 -3.72 10.71
N ALA A 141 2.19 -3.51 9.40
CA ALA A 141 2.82 -4.43 8.45
C ALA A 141 4.30 -4.69 8.80
N SER A 142 4.74 -5.93 8.62
CA SER A 142 6.14 -6.34 8.78
C SER A 142 6.79 -6.43 7.40
N LEU A 143 7.40 -5.33 6.98
CA LEU A 143 8.00 -5.11 5.65
C LEU A 143 9.54 -5.09 5.73
N ASN A 144 10.10 -5.84 6.67
CA ASN A 144 11.55 -5.90 6.85
C ASN A 144 12.22 -6.44 5.58
N GLY A 145 13.23 -5.72 5.06
CA GLY A 145 13.92 -6.06 3.82
C GLY A 145 13.08 -5.95 2.54
N ALA A 146 11.87 -5.38 2.61
CA ALA A 146 10.98 -5.30 1.46
C ALA A 146 11.57 -4.44 0.33
N TYR A 147 11.39 -4.87 -0.91
CA TYR A 147 11.82 -4.15 -2.12
C TYR A 147 10.70 -3.21 -2.60
N LEU A 148 10.75 -1.96 -2.14
CA LEU A 148 9.75 -0.92 -2.43
C LEU A 148 10.32 0.22 -3.29
N ASN A 149 11.50 0.04 -3.89
CA ASN A 149 12.13 1.08 -4.70
C ASN A 149 11.17 1.58 -5.78
N THR A 150 11.06 2.90 -5.92
CA THR A 150 10.20 3.58 -6.90
C THR A 150 8.71 3.21 -6.82
N ALA A 151 8.27 2.55 -5.75
CA ALA A 151 6.87 2.21 -5.58
C ALA A 151 6.00 3.47 -5.41
N HIS A 152 4.79 3.44 -5.95
CA HIS A 152 3.80 4.51 -5.79
C HIS A 152 2.93 4.22 -4.56
N LEU A 153 3.32 4.76 -3.41
CA LEU A 153 2.68 4.55 -2.11
C LEU A 153 2.09 5.85 -1.53
N ARG A 154 1.67 6.75 -2.42
CA ARG A 154 1.08 8.02 -2.05
C ARG A 154 -0.16 7.82 -1.17
N GLY A 155 -0.20 8.50 -0.02
CA GLY A 155 -1.33 8.44 0.92
C GLY A 155 -1.53 7.10 1.61
N VAL A 156 -0.59 6.15 1.49
CA VAL A 156 -0.68 4.85 2.18
C VAL A 156 -0.65 5.04 3.70
N ASP A 157 -1.44 4.25 4.42
CA ASP A 157 -1.34 4.13 5.88
C ASP A 157 -0.43 2.94 6.24
N LEU A 158 0.75 3.25 6.77
CA LEU A 158 1.72 2.28 7.30
C LEU A 158 1.97 2.52 8.80
N THR A 159 1.01 3.09 9.51
CA THR A 159 1.12 3.36 10.95
C THR A 159 1.66 2.13 11.70
N GLY A 160 2.76 2.31 12.44
CA GLY A 160 3.38 1.25 13.22
C GLY A 160 4.03 0.12 12.42
N ALA A 161 4.16 0.26 11.11
CA ALA A 161 4.84 -0.74 10.28
C ALA A 161 6.35 -0.83 10.62
N ARG A 162 6.94 -1.99 10.34
CA ARG A 162 8.36 -2.25 10.49
C ARG A 162 9.01 -2.40 9.13
N LEU A 163 9.94 -1.52 8.83
CA LEU A 163 10.66 -1.41 7.55
C LEU A 163 12.19 -1.58 7.76
N LEU A 164 12.58 -2.43 8.70
CA LEU A 164 13.99 -2.71 9.00
C LEU A 164 14.72 -3.18 7.74
N GLY A 165 15.75 -2.43 7.31
CA GLY A 165 16.54 -2.76 6.13
C GLY A 165 15.77 -2.75 4.81
N ALA A 166 14.59 -2.14 4.76
CA ALA A 166 13.79 -2.08 3.53
C ALA A 166 14.41 -1.12 2.50
N TYR A 167 14.18 -1.42 1.21
CA TYR A 167 14.66 -0.64 0.07
C TYR A 167 13.55 0.26 -0.44
N LEU A 168 13.64 1.57 -0.17
CA LEU A 168 12.63 2.58 -0.47
C LEU A 168 13.20 3.72 -1.35
N SER A 169 14.31 3.47 -2.05
CA SER A 169 14.92 4.51 -2.87
C SER A 169 13.95 5.00 -3.96
N GLY A 170 13.73 6.32 -4.00
CA GLY A 170 12.83 6.96 -4.96
C GLY A 170 11.34 6.60 -4.79
N THR A 171 10.95 5.99 -3.68
CA THR A 171 9.54 5.65 -3.38
C THR A 171 8.71 6.92 -3.18
N ASP A 172 7.52 6.96 -3.76
CA ASP A 172 6.56 8.04 -3.51
C ASP A 172 5.68 7.71 -2.29
N LEU A 173 6.03 8.31 -1.16
CA LEU A 173 5.31 8.28 0.12
C LEU A 173 4.64 9.63 0.42
N THR A 174 4.41 10.46 -0.60
CA THR A 174 3.77 11.76 -0.45
C THR A 174 2.42 11.60 0.28
N GLN A 175 2.21 12.40 1.34
CA GLN A 175 1.00 12.38 2.16
C GLN A 175 0.71 11.03 2.85
N ALA A 176 1.67 10.12 2.94
CA ALA A 176 1.51 8.86 3.65
C ALA A 176 1.38 9.07 5.17
N THR A 177 0.68 8.15 5.84
CA THR A 177 0.65 8.07 7.30
C THR A 177 1.70 7.05 7.76
N LEU A 178 2.79 7.56 8.35
CA LEU A 178 3.97 6.79 8.75
C LEU A 178 4.24 6.94 10.26
N ASP A 179 3.17 7.17 11.03
CA ASP A 179 3.28 7.37 12.48
C ASP A 179 3.77 6.08 13.16
N ASN A 180 4.71 6.22 14.09
CA ASN A 180 5.33 5.11 14.82
C ASN A 180 6.07 4.07 13.94
N VAL A 181 6.35 4.38 12.68
CA VAL A 181 7.09 3.49 11.76
C VAL A 181 8.54 3.35 12.20
N SER A 182 9.09 2.15 12.01
CA SER A 182 10.53 1.92 12.14
C SER A 182 11.19 1.80 10.77
N PHE A 183 11.98 2.79 10.38
CA PHE A 183 12.84 2.78 9.20
C PHE A 183 14.28 2.34 9.51
N SER A 184 14.50 1.67 10.64
CA SER A 184 15.87 1.30 11.04
C SER A 184 16.62 0.60 9.91
N SER A 185 17.82 1.09 9.58
CA SER A 185 18.65 0.61 8.48
C SER A 185 17.99 0.59 7.09
N ALA A 186 16.88 1.28 6.90
CA ALA A 186 16.22 1.37 5.60
C ALA A 186 16.93 2.35 4.66
N ASN A 187 16.82 2.09 3.35
CA ASN A 187 17.30 3.00 2.32
C ASN A 187 16.12 3.85 1.80
N LEU A 188 16.09 5.12 2.19
CA LEU A 188 15.13 6.14 1.76
C LEU A 188 15.75 7.18 0.82
N GLN A 189 16.87 6.85 0.16
CA GLN A 189 17.53 7.78 -0.76
C GLN A 189 16.54 8.28 -1.83
N LYS A 190 16.48 9.62 -1.99
CA LYS A 190 15.60 10.27 -2.97
C LYS A 190 14.12 9.90 -2.84
N ALA A 191 13.67 9.35 -1.69
CA ALA A 191 12.27 9.11 -1.45
C ALA A 191 11.48 10.43 -1.33
N PHE A 192 10.23 10.42 -1.79
CA PHE A 192 9.32 11.55 -1.70
C PHE A 192 8.41 11.36 -0.49
N LEU A 193 8.61 12.19 0.54
CA LEU A 193 7.85 12.14 1.80
C LEU A 193 7.04 13.42 2.02
N THR A 194 6.94 14.29 1.00
CA THR A 194 6.27 15.60 1.12
C THR A 194 4.89 15.46 1.78
N GLY A 195 4.68 16.19 2.88
CA GLY A 195 3.41 16.22 3.61
C GLY A 195 3.06 14.92 4.35
N ALA A 196 3.98 13.95 4.45
CA ALA A 196 3.74 12.73 5.20
C ALA A 196 3.69 13.01 6.72
N SER A 197 2.91 12.21 7.46
CA SER A 197 2.96 12.15 8.91
C SER A 197 4.00 11.13 9.35
N LEU A 198 5.00 11.58 10.10
CA LEU A 198 6.15 10.80 10.59
C LEU A 198 6.26 10.88 12.12
N ARG A 199 5.13 11.03 12.80
CA ARG A 199 5.11 11.17 14.26
C ARG A 199 5.70 9.93 14.91
N ASN A 200 6.66 10.16 15.83
CA ASN A 200 7.39 9.10 16.53
C ASN A 200 8.09 8.08 15.61
N ALA A 201 8.33 8.41 14.34
CA ALA A 201 9.07 7.54 13.42
C ALA A 201 10.54 7.44 13.83
N ARG A 202 11.16 6.27 13.61
CA ARG A 202 12.56 6.00 13.98
C ARG A 202 13.42 5.82 12.74
N PHE A 203 14.54 6.57 12.70
CA PHE A 203 15.46 6.63 11.56
C PHE A 203 16.87 6.10 11.89
N SER A 204 17.05 5.27 12.91
CA SER A 204 18.36 4.73 13.25
C SER A 204 18.96 3.91 12.11
N GLY A 205 20.17 4.27 11.66
CA GLY A 205 20.85 3.61 10.52
C GLY A 205 20.20 3.89 9.16
N THR A 206 19.22 4.78 9.08
CA THR A 206 18.51 5.09 7.81
C THR A 206 19.34 5.97 6.90
N GLU A 207 19.30 5.72 5.60
CA GLU A 207 19.86 6.58 4.56
C GLU A 207 18.78 7.48 3.98
N LEU A 208 18.96 8.82 4.11
CA LEU A 208 18.02 9.85 3.65
C LEU A 208 18.60 10.76 2.56
N GLN A 209 19.70 10.36 1.91
CA GLN A 209 20.36 11.22 0.91
C GLN A 209 19.36 11.65 -0.18
N GLY A 210 19.20 12.97 -0.32
CA GLY A 210 18.33 13.57 -1.33
C GLY A 210 16.85 13.34 -1.10
N ALA A 211 16.43 12.83 0.06
CA ALA A 211 15.02 12.63 0.38
C ALA A 211 14.27 13.97 0.51
N ASP A 212 13.03 13.99 0.10
CA ASP A 212 12.14 15.14 0.18
C ASP A 212 11.20 15.00 1.39
N LEU A 213 11.59 15.61 2.53
CA LEU A 213 10.80 15.65 3.76
C LEU A 213 10.04 16.97 3.93
N ARG A 214 9.82 17.73 2.86
CA ARG A 214 9.12 19.02 2.96
C ARG A 214 7.71 18.88 3.52
N ALA A 215 7.34 19.81 4.38
CA ALA A 215 6.01 19.88 5.02
C ALA A 215 5.60 18.60 5.78
N THR A 216 6.56 17.78 6.21
CA THR A 216 6.28 16.59 7.03
C THR A 216 6.00 16.95 8.49
N ASN A 217 5.19 16.12 9.14
CA ASN A 217 5.02 16.15 10.59
C ASN A 217 6.06 15.24 11.26
N LEU A 218 7.04 15.85 11.93
CA LEU A 218 8.15 15.16 12.59
C LEU A 218 8.02 15.13 14.13
N THR A 219 6.82 15.35 14.65
CA THR A 219 6.59 15.35 16.12
C THR A 219 7.06 14.04 16.74
N GLY A 220 8.03 14.11 17.64
CA GLY A 220 8.59 12.94 18.31
C GLY A 220 9.45 12.02 17.42
N ALA A 221 9.74 12.40 16.19
CA ALA A 221 10.61 11.62 15.31
C ALA A 221 12.04 11.53 15.87
N ASP A 222 12.59 10.33 15.83
CA ASP A 222 13.93 10.03 16.34
C ASP A 222 14.91 9.85 15.19
N PHE A 223 15.84 10.81 15.04
CA PHE A 223 16.94 10.79 14.09
C PHE A 223 18.27 10.32 14.70
N SER A 224 18.25 9.82 15.94
CA SER A 224 19.46 9.30 16.57
C SER A 224 20.02 8.13 15.75
N GLY A 225 21.34 8.22 15.45
CA GLY A 225 21.99 7.22 14.61
C GLY A 225 21.56 7.19 13.15
N VAL A 226 20.86 8.22 12.62
CA VAL A 226 20.63 8.33 11.17
C VAL A 226 21.96 8.27 10.42
N LEU A 227 22.04 7.47 9.35
CA LEU A 227 23.32 7.22 8.66
C LEU A 227 23.74 8.42 7.82
N SER A 228 22.84 8.97 7.01
CA SER A 228 23.11 10.18 6.22
C SER A 228 21.82 10.96 5.94
N ILE A 229 21.97 12.30 5.91
CA ILE A 229 20.91 13.26 5.52
C ILE A 229 21.39 14.16 4.36
N ALA A 230 22.47 13.81 3.68
CA ALA A 230 23.09 14.66 2.65
C ALA A 230 22.08 15.02 1.54
N GLY A 231 21.80 16.32 1.38
CA GLY A 231 20.81 16.80 0.40
C GLY A 231 19.34 16.49 0.77
N ALA A 232 19.04 15.96 1.97
CA ALA A 232 17.66 15.86 2.41
C ALA A 232 17.07 17.24 2.67
N ASP A 233 15.80 17.44 2.32
CA ASP A 233 15.11 18.72 2.46
C ASP A 233 14.01 18.65 3.52
N PHE A 234 14.16 19.42 4.58
CA PHE A 234 13.24 19.55 5.71
C PHE A 234 12.41 20.85 5.66
N SER A 235 12.41 21.58 4.56
CA SER A 235 11.70 22.86 4.46
C SER A 235 10.23 22.70 4.81
N LEU A 236 9.70 23.61 5.63
CA LEU A 236 8.31 23.57 6.09
C LEU A 236 7.94 22.32 6.94
N ALA A 237 8.91 21.45 7.25
CA ALA A 237 8.67 20.35 8.19
C ALA A 237 8.48 20.92 9.60
N TYR A 238 7.53 20.37 10.34
CA TYR A 238 7.17 20.86 11.68
C TYR A 238 7.22 19.75 12.72
N GLY A 239 7.21 20.15 14.00
CA GLY A 239 7.24 19.23 15.14
C GLY A 239 8.62 18.63 15.43
N LEU A 240 9.67 19.03 14.70
CA LEU A 240 11.05 18.67 15.03
C LEU A 240 11.47 19.40 16.31
N SER A 241 11.89 18.67 17.34
CA SER A 241 12.36 19.29 18.58
C SER A 241 13.66 20.06 18.37
N ASP A 242 13.90 21.09 19.20
CA ASP A 242 15.16 21.88 19.14
C ASP A 242 16.38 20.98 19.31
N ALA A 243 16.30 19.97 20.17
CA ALA A 243 17.39 19.01 20.39
C ALA A 243 17.66 18.17 19.14
N ALA A 244 16.63 17.66 18.47
CA ALA A 244 16.78 16.90 17.22
C ALA A 244 17.29 17.79 16.10
N ARG A 245 16.81 19.03 15.98
CA ARG A 245 17.29 20.03 14.99
C ARG A 245 18.77 20.34 15.23
N ALA A 246 19.17 20.62 16.47
CA ALA A 246 20.56 20.88 16.82
C ALA A 246 21.47 19.67 16.52
N GLN A 247 21.00 18.47 16.81
CA GLN A 247 21.70 17.22 16.47
C GLN A 247 21.91 17.08 14.97
N LEU A 248 20.89 17.31 14.16
CA LEU A 248 21.00 17.25 12.69
C LEU A 248 21.96 18.34 12.16
N LEU A 249 21.89 19.56 12.70
CA LEU A 249 22.78 20.67 12.32
C LEU A 249 24.23 20.51 12.80
N SER A 250 24.52 19.61 13.74
CA SER A 250 25.89 19.30 14.19
C SER A 250 26.67 18.39 13.21
N ARG A 251 26.03 17.91 12.15
CA ARG A 251 26.69 17.06 11.15
C ARG A 251 27.67 17.85 10.28
N PRO A 252 28.64 17.19 9.63
CA PRO A 252 29.68 17.90 8.88
C PRO A 252 29.11 18.67 7.68
N ALA A 253 29.76 19.77 7.33
CA ALA A 253 29.38 20.62 6.19
C ALA A 253 29.32 19.85 4.86
N THR A 254 30.19 18.84 4.68
CA THR A 254 30.15 17.93 3.52
C THR A 254 28.83 17.16 3.37
N GLU A 255 28.02 17.11 4.40
CA GLU A 255 26.70 16.50 4.38
C GLU A 255 25.60 17.57 4.35
N LEU A 256 25.72 18.62 5.18
CA LEU A 256 24.70 19.66 5.30
C LEU A 256 24.59 20.56 4.08
N ASP A 257 25.70 20.82 3.39
CA ASP A 257 25.76 21.76 2.28
C ASP A 257 25.63 21.09 0.91
N VAL A 258 25.26 19.80 0.86
CA VAL A 258 24.94 19.09 -0.38
C VAL A 258 23.67 19.68 -0.99
N TRP A 259 23.77 20.08 -2.27
CA TRP A 259 22.68 20.62 -3.05
C TRP A 259 21.72 19.52 -3.50
N ASN A 260 20.44 19.67 -3.18
CA ASN A 260 19.38 18.83 -3.73
C ASN A 260 18.82 19.50 -4.99
N ALA A 261 19.09 18.93 -6.16
CA ALA A 261 18.68 19.50 -7.43
C ALA A 261 17.16 19.49 -7.63
N PHE A 262 16.44 18.56 -6.99
CA PHE A 262 14.99 18.44 -7.07
C PHE A 262 14.28 19.53 -6.26
N THR A 263 14.68 19.71 -5.00
CA THR A 263 14.03 20.68 -4.10
C THR A 263 14.67 22.06 -4.17
N ARG A 264 15.85 22.17 -4.82
CA ARG A 264 16.66 23.41 -4.96
C ARG A 264 17.05 24.03 -3.61
N SER A 265 17.45 23.20 -2.68
CA SER A 265 17.87 23.59 -1.34
C SER A 265 19.06 22.76 -0.88
N THR A 266 19.71 23.16 0.21
CA THR A 266 20.63 22.32 0.96
C THR A 266 19.97 21.86 2.26
N THR A 267 20.48 20.78 2.84
CA THR A 267 19.97 20.29 4.13
C THR A 267 20.08 21.37 5.21
N ARG A 268 21.23 22.08 5.29
CA ARG A 268 21.42 23.18 6.21
C ARG A 268 20.34 24.24 6.08
N ARG A 269 20.17 24.77 4.86
CA ARG A 269 19.18 25.82 4.59
C ARG A 269 17.77 25.40 4.98
N SER A 270 17.41 24.16 4.73
CA SER A 270 16.08 23.64 5.05
C SER A 270 15.84 23.49 6.56
N LEU A 271 16.87 23.14 7.33
CA LEU A 271 16.79 23.00 8.79
C LEU A 271 16.85 24.35 9.53
N GLU A 272 17.46 25.38 8.95
CA GLU A 272 17.56 26.73 9.53
C GLU A 272 16.31 27.58 9.29
N GLN A 273 15.38 27.16 8.44
CA GLN A 273 14.11 27.86 8.26
C GLN A 273 13.27 27.81 9.55
N PRO A 274 12.70 28.93 10.00
CA PRO A 274 11.76 28.90 11.12
C PRO A 274 10.53 28.09 10.77
N ASN A 275 10.03 27.30 11.74
CA ASN A 275 8.80 26.53 11.63
C ASN A 275 7.57 27.45 11.64
#